data_f2180e8d72e421bf56f642245882fcef
#
_entry.id   f2180e8d72e421bf56f642245882fcef
#
_cell.length_a   1.000
_cell.length_b   1.000
_cell.length_c   1.000
_cell.angle_alpha   90.00
_cell.angle_beta   90.00
_cell.angle_gamma   90.00
#
_symmetry.space_group_name_H-M   'P 1'
#
loop_
_entity.id
_entity.type
_entity.pdbx_description
1 polymer ?
#
loop_
_entity_poly.entity_id
_entity_poly.type
_entity_poly.pdbx_seq_one_letter_code
_entity_poly.pdbx_strand_id
1 'polypeptide(L)'
;IPFTVGGGIRSVDDARRMLRAGADKVSVNTSAVENEMLIADIAAEFGAQCVVCAIDAKRRTDGSSEYEVYLHGGRTPTGKNAIEWAARASSLGAGEILLTSMDRDGTKAGFDIDLTRQVADAVPVPVIASGGVGTLDHLVDGIVEGSADAVLAASIFHFGEFTIAEAKEHMARAGIIVRPAFS
;
A
#
# COMPACT_ATOMS: atom_id res chain seq x y z
N ILE A 1 -14.39 11.58 -6.02
CA ILE A 1 -13.06 10.95 -6.02
C ILE A 1 -13.21 9.61 -5.29
N PRO A 2 -12.78 8.48 -5.89
CA PRO A 2 -12.76 7.19 -5.18
C PRO A 2 -11.89 7.28 -3.94
N PHE A 3 -12.31 6.63 -2.85
CA PHE A 3 -11.54 6.63 -1.61
C PHE A 3 -11.57 5.27 -0.91
N THR A 4 -10.46 4.96 -0.23
CA THR A 4 -10.28 3.77 0.58
C THR A 4 -10.33 4.13 2.05
N VAL A 5 -11.10 3.37 2.82
CA VAL A 5 -11.17 3.52 4.29
C VAL A 5 -10.43 2.37 4.95
N GLY A 6 -9.51 2.70 5.86
CA GLY A 6 -8.74 1.73 6.65
C GLY A 6 -8.75 2.06 8.12
N GLY A 7 -8.29 1.11 8.92
CA GLY A 7 -8.27 1.21 10.37
C GLY A 7 -9.55 0.75 11.05
N GLY A 8 -9.43 -0.20 11.99
CA GLY A 8 -10.55 -0.70 12.79
C GLY A 8 -11.47 -1.71 12.10
N ILE A 9 -11.21 -2.13 10.86
CA ILE A 9 -11.98 -3.16 10.16
C ILE A 9 -11.50 -4.53 10.64
N ARG A 10 -12.37 -5.26 11.33
CA ARG A 10 -12.08 -6.55 11.97
C ARG A 10 -13.05 -7.67 11.57
N SER A 11 -14.10 -7.32 10.82
CA SER A 11 -15.14 -8.24 10.40
C SER A 11 -15.71 -7.84 9.05
N VAL A 12 -16.41 -8.76 8.40
CA VAL A 12 -17.18 -8.48 7.18
C VAL A 12 -18.24 -7.43 7.43
N ASP A 13 -18.84 -7.40 8.62
CA ASP A 13 -19.83 -6.38 8.99
C ASP A 13 -19.23 -4.98 9.10
N ASP A 14 -17.98 -4.84 9.57
CA ASP A 14 -17.27 -3.56 9.54
C ASP A 14 -17.05 -3.09 8.11
N ALA A 15 -16.58 -3.99 7.23
CA ALA A 15 -16.39 -3.69 5.80
C ALA A 15 -17.71 -3.25 5.16
N ARG A 16 -18.81 -4.00 5.41
CA ARG A 16 -20.16 -3.69 4.90
C ARG A 16 -20.60 -2.29 5.32
N ARG A 17 -20.40 -1.91 6.58
CA ARG A 17 -20.76 -0.57 7.07
C ARG A 17 -19.99 0.53 6.34
N MET A 18 -18.68 0.36 6.12
CA MET A 18 -17.86 1.36 5.41
C MET A 18 -18.25 1.48 3.95
N LEU A 19 -18.42 0.36 3.25
CA LEU A 19 -18.82 0.36 1.83
C LEU A 19 -20.23 0.94 1.64
N ARG A 20 -21.18 0.62 2.52
CA ARG A 20 -22.53 1.23 2.49
C ARG A 20 -22.53 2.72 2.83
N ALA A 21 -21.58 3.18 3.62
CA ALA A 21 -21.41 4.60 3.93
C ALA A 21 -20.76 5.38 2.77
N GLY A 22 -20.34 4.71 1.70
CA GLY A 22 -19.83 5.32 0.48
C GLY A 22 -18.34 5.15 0.21
N ALA A 23 -17.62 4.33 1.00
CA ALA A 23 -16.26 3.95 0.65
C ALA A 23 -16.25 3.08 -0.60
N ASP A 24 -15.28 3.28 -1.49
CA ASP A 24 -15.08 2.43 -2.66
C ASP A 24 -14.32 1.15 -2.31
N LYS A 25 -13.40 1.24 -1.35
CA LYS A 25 -12.56 0.14 -0.88
C LYS A 25 -12.38 0.19 0.63
N VAL A 26 -12.07 -0.95 1.20
CA VAL A 26 -11.68 -1.09 2.60
C VAL A 26 -10.26 -1.65 2.69
N SER A 27 -9.48 -1.13 3.64
CA SER A 27 -8.11 -1.59 3.88
C SER A 27 -8.02 -2.33 5.20
N VAL A 28 -7.44 -3.53 5.16
CA VAL A 28 -7.17 -4.40 6.30
C VAL A 28 -5.68 -4.64 6.46
N ASN A 29 -5.18 -4.61 7.70
CA ASN A 29 -3.79 -4.87 8.04
C ASN A 29 -3.72 -5.89 9.19
N THR A 30 -3.63 -5.46 10.45
CA THR A 30 -3.50 -6.32 11.63
C THR A 30 -4.55 -7.42 11.66
N SER A 31 -5.83 -7.09 11.45
CA SER A 31 -6.93 -8.05 11.46
C SER A 31 -6.80 -9.14 10.40
N ALA A 32 -6.23 -8.82 9.23
CA ALA A 32 -5.99 -9.78 8.17
C ALA A 32 -4.81 -10.73 8.50
N VAL A 33 -3.79 -10.24 9.19
CA VAL A 33 -2.66 -11.09 9.62
C VAL A 33 -3.08 -12.02 10.77
N GLU A 34 -3.95 -11.56 11.67
CA GLU A 34 -4.50 -12.35 12.78
C GLU A 34 -5.54 -13.37 12.30
N ASN A 35 -6.33 -13.03 11.28
CA ASN A 35 -7.31 -13.90 10.64
C ASN A 35 -7.27 -13.68 9.11
N GLU A 36 -6.47 -14.45 8.41
CA GLU A 36 -6.29 -14.30 6.95
C GLU A 36 -7.57 -14.54 6.15
N MET A 37 -8.50 -15.35 6.68
CA MET A 37 -9.79 -15.62 6.03
C MET A 37 -10.67 -14.38 5.95
N LEU A 38 -10.42 -13.33 6.75
CA LEU A 38 -11.14 -12.07 6.64
C LEU A 38 -11.03 -11.46 5.24
N ILE A 39 -9.85 -11.58 4.58
CA ILE A 39 -9.65 -11.14 3.19
C ILE A 39 -10.60 -11.89 2.26
N ALA A 40 -10.62 -13.23 2.36
CA ALA A 40 -11.45 -14.07 1.52
C ALA A 40 -12.96 -13.81 1.75
N ASP A 41 -13.37 -13.66 3.00
CA ASP A 41 -14.76 -13.41 3.37
C ASP A 41 -15.26 -12.05 2.83
N ILE A 42 -14.44 -10.98 2.94
CA ILE A 42 -14.79 -9.68 2.38
C ILE A 42 -14.81 -9.74 0.84
N ALA A 43 -13.82 -10.40 0.23
CA ALA A 43 -13.74 -10.53 -1.22
C ALA A 43 -14.90 -11.36 -1.80
N ALA A 44 -15.35 -12.41 -1.09
CA ALA A 44 -16.49 -13.22 -1.50
C ALA A 44 -17.81 -12.45 -1.48
N GLU A 45 -17.97 -11.50 -0.54
CA GLU A 45 -19.23 -10.74 -0.44
C GLU A 45 -19.24 -9.50 -1.34
N PHE A 46 -18.12 -8.79 -1.46
CA PHE A 46 -18.07 -7.46 -2.13
C PHE A 46 -17.21 -7.43 -3.39
N GLY A 47 -16.49 -8.51 -3.69
CA GLY A 47 -15.53 -8.59 -4.77
C GLY A 47 -14.11 -8.17 -4.34
N ALA A 48 -13.11 -8.78 -4.96
CA ALA A 48 -11.69 -8.52 -4.67
C ALA A 48 -11.33 -7.03 -4.83
N GLN A 49 -11.92 -6.33 -5.79
CA GLN A 49 -11.68 -4.91 -6.07
C GLN A 49 -11.99 -3.98 -4.88
N CYS A 50 -12.77 -4.45 -3.89
CA CYS A 50 -13.08 -3.69 -2.67
C CYS A 50 -12.08 -3.91 -1.54
N VAL A 51 -11.13 -4.86 -1.69
CA VAL A 51 -10.21 -5.28 -0.61
C VAL A 51 -8.80 -4.81 -0.88
N VAL A 52 -8.28 -3.96 0.00
CA VAL A 52 -6.87 -3.57 0.03
C VAL A 52 -6.20 -4.24 1.23
N CYS A 53 -5.17 -5.05 0.99
CA CYS A 53 -4.32 -5.54 2.07
C CYS A 53 -3.19 -4.56 2.32
N ALA A 54 -3.20 -3.88 3.47
CA ALA A 54 -2.12 -3.01 3.90
C ALA A 54 -1.05 -3.83 4.63
N ILE A 55 0.20 -3.60 4.27
CA ILE A 55 1.37 -4.31 4.80
C ILE A 55 2.40 -3.28 5.26
N ASP A 56 2.68 -3.26 6.57
CA ASP A 56 3.81 -2.52 7.12
C ASP A 56 5.00 -3.47 7.16
N ALA A 57 6.03 -3.21 6.37
CA ALA A 57 7.20 -4.08 6.23
C ALA A 57 8.47 -3.39 6.70
N LYS A 58 9.34 -4.14 7.34
CA LYS A 58 10.65 -3.68 7.81
C LYS A 58 11.72 -4.70 7.47
N ARG A 59 12.90 -4.24 7.05
CA ARG A 59 14.06 -5.11 6.81
C ARG A 59 14.46 -5.79 8.12
N ARG A 60 14.73 -7.10 8.06
CA ARG A 60 15.21 -7.86 9.22
C ARG A 60 16.61 -7.39 9.65
N THR A 61 16.86 -7.44 10.95
CA THR A 61 18.15 -7.04 11.54
C THR A 61 19.08 -8.21 11.82
N ASP A 62 18.70 -9.43 11.42
CA ASP A 62 19.44 -10.67 11.61
C ASP A 62 20.54 -10.91 10.55
N GLY A 63 20.77 -9.94 9.66
CA GLY A 63 21.73 -10.03 8.57
C GLY A 63 21.18 -10.66 7.29
N SER A 64 19.93 -11.11 7.28
CA SER A 64 19.24 -11.52 6.06
C SER A 64 18.84 -10.29 5.22
N SER A 65 18.55 -10.52 3.93
CA SER A 65 17.96 -9.47 3.05
C SER A 65 16.45 -9.45 3.08
N GLU A 66 15.81 -10.16 4.01
CA GLU A 66 14.38 -10.34 4.09
C GLU A 66 13.67 -9.15 4.74
N TYR A 67 12.38 -9.03 4.41
CA TYR A 67 11.46 -8.06 5.02
C TYR A 67 10.42 -8.79 5.86
N GLU A 68 10.15 -8.27 7.04
CA GLU A 68 9.20 -8.81 8.00
C GLU A 68 7.97 -7.92 8.11
N VAL A 69 6.78 -8.56 8.20
CA VAL A 69 5.51 -7.88 8.45
C VAL A 69 5.41 -7.44 9.90
N TYR A 70 4.98 -6.19 10.10
CA TYR A 70 4.70 -5.61 11.40
C TYR A 70 3.22 -5.28 11.56
N LEU A 71 2.74 -5.32 12.80
CA LEU A 71 1.36 -5.01 13.19
C LEU A 71 1.29 -3.76 14.07
N HIS A 72 0.05 -3.31 14.32
CA HIS A 72 -0.25 -2.23 15.27
C HIS A 72 0.52 -0.93 14.97
N GLY A 73 0.60 -0.56 13.68
CA GLY A 73 1.35 0.63 13.26
C GLY A 73 2.86 0.49 13.50
N GLY A 74 3.41 -0.66 13.15
CA GLY A 74 4.85 -0.92 13.20
C GLY A 74 5.41 -1.30 14.57
N ARG A 75 4.56 -1.65 15.53
CA ARG A 75 5.01 -1.92 16.92
C ARG A 75 5.28 -3.37 17.22
N THR A 76 4.69 -4.31 16.47
CA THR A 76 4.74 -5.74 16.78
C THR A 76 5.25 -6.53 15.58
N PRO A 77 6.46 -7.11 15.64
CA PRO A 77 6.97 -8.02 14.61
C PRO A 77 6.16 -9.32 14.60
N THR A 78 5.97 -9.94 13.44
CA THR A 78 5.17 -11.15 13.29
C THR A 78 5.96 -12.40 12.96
N GLY A 79 7.23 -12.27 12.58
CA GLY A 79 8.03 -13.34 11.99
C GLY A 79 7.67 -13.70 10.54
N LYS A 80 6.57 -13.15 9.97
CA LYS A 80 6.13 -13.44 8.60
C LYS A 80 6.98 -12.65 7.59
N ASN A 81 7.38 -13.32 6.51
CA ASN A 81 8.02 -12.66 5.37
C ASN A 81 6.98 -11.80 4.63
N ALA A 82 7.33 -10.53 4.32
CA ALA A 82 6.40 -9.56 3.73
C ALA A 82 6.01 -9.93 2.29
N ILE A 83 6.94 -10.49 1.51
CA ILE A 83 6.70 -10.90 0.13
C ILE A 83 5.76 -12.11 0.08
N GLU A 84 6.03 -13.11 0.92
CA GLU A 84 5.16 -14.29 1.03
C GLU A 84 3.76 -13.92 1.52
N TRP A 85 3.67 -12.97 2.47
CA TRP A 85 2.38 -12.48 2.95
C TRP A 85 1.61 -11.73 1.88
N ALA A 86 2.26 -10.89 1.08
CA ALA A 86 1.62 -10.20 -0.05
C ALA A 86 1.05 -11.19 -1.07
N ALA A 87 1.83 -12.22 -1.45
CA ALA A 87 1.39 -13.29 -2.35
C ALA A 87 0.21 -14.06 -1.75
N ARG A 88 0.25 -14.38 -0.45
CA ARG A 88 -0.83 -15.05 0.25
C ARG A 88 -2.11 -14.21 0.29
N ALA A 89 -2.01 -12.93 0.66
CA ALA A 89 -3.14 -12.00 0.69
C ALA A 89 -3.82 -11.87 -0.69
N SER A 90 -3.02 -11.74 -1.75
CA SER A 90 -3.52 -11.75 -3.13
C SER A 90 -4.26 -13.05 -3.46
N SER A 91 -3.70 -14.22 -3.08
CA SER A 91 -4.34 -15.52 -3.32
C SER A 91 -5.66 -15.69 -2.56
N LEU A 92 -5.85 -14.99 -1.45
CA LEU A 92 -7.07 -14.95 -0.67
C LEU A 92 -8.12 -13.97 -1.21
N GLY A 93 -7.78 -13.15 -2.21
CA GLY A 93 -8.70 -12.23 -2.84
C GLY A 93 -8.50 -10.76 -2.48
N ALA A 94 -7.34 -10.37 -1.93
CA ALA A 94 -6.98 -8.96 -1.92
C ALA A 94 -6.84 -8.45 -3.36
N GLY A 95 -7.53 -7.39 -3.70
CA GLY A 95 -7.50 -6.79 -5.04
C GLY A 95 -6.38 -5.78 -5.21
N GLU A 96 -5.79 -5.30 -4.12
CA GLU A 96 -4.63 -4.40 -4.11
C GLU A 96 -3.77 -4.63 -2.86
N ILE A 97 -2.47 -4.36 -2.98
CA ILE A 97 -1.52 -4.33 -1.86
C ILE A 97 -1.08 -2.89 -1.61
N LEU A 98 -1.32 -2.38 -0.41
CA LEU A 98 -0.75 -1.11 0.07
C LEU A 98 0.49 -1.43 0.90
N LEU A 99 1.67 -1.18 0.34
CA LEU A 99 2.95 -1.56 0.92
C LEU A 99 3.66 -0.35 1.51
N THR A 100 3.83 -0.33 2.82
CA THR A 100 4.58 0.71 3.52
C THR A 100 5.93 0.17 4.02
N SER A 101 7.03 0.76 3.54
CA SER A 101 8.35 0.52 4.14
C SER A 101 8.50 1.34 5.41
N MET A 102 8.61 0.66 6.55
CA MET A 102 8.86 1.30 7.84
C MET A 102 10.28 1.89 7.95
N ASP A 103 11.22 1.35 7.17
CA ASP A 103 12.60 1.86 7.12
C ASP A 103 12.69 3.20 6.39
N ARG A 104 11.71 3.47 5.51
CA ARG A 104 11.64 4.70 4.70
C ARG A 104 10.60 5.69 5.20
N ASP A 105 9.54 5.23 5.86
CA ASP A 105 8.46 6.11 6.30
C ASP A 105 8.97 7.24 7.21
N GLY A 106 8.56 8.46 6.89
CA GLY A 106 8.99 9.68 7.59
C GLY A 106 10.41 10.18 7.25
N THR A 107 11.23 9.45 6.48
CA THR A 107 12.64 9.80 6.22
C THR A 107 12.83 10.83 5.10
N LYS A 108 11.87 10.97 4.19
CA LYS A 108 11.96 11.75 2.94
C LYS A 108 13.10 11.30 1.99
N ALA A 109 13.62 10.06 2.14
CA ALA A 109 14.74 9.51 1.37
C ALA A 109 14.32 8.65 0.17
N GLY A 110 13.05 8.70 -0.22
CA GLY A 110 12.46 7.90 -1.30
C GLY A 110 11.88 6.57 -0.80
N PHE A 111 11.13 5.91 -1.68
CA PHE A 111 10.58 4.58 -1.42
C PHE A 111 11.68 3.53 -1.22
N ASP A 112 11.33 2.43 -0.58
CA ASP A 112 12.14 1.21 -0.58
C ASP A 112 11.92 0.49 -1.91
N ILE A 113 12.77 0.80 -2.88
CA ILE A 113 12.64 0.30 -4.26
C ILE A 113 12.80 -1.23 -4.29
N ASP A 114 13.76 -1.77 -3.53
CA ASP A 114 13.98 -3.21 -3.43
C ASP A 114 12.75 -3.94 -2.93
N LEU A 115 12.18 -3.49 -1.80
CA LEU A 115 10.98 -4.07 -1.22
C LEU A 115 9.79 -3.97 -2.19
N THR A 116 9.59 -2.79 -2.77
CA THR A 116 8.47 -2.52 -3.66
C THR A 116 8.51 -3.43 -4.88
N ARG A 117 9.68 -3.56 -5.52
CA ARG A 117 9.87 -4.44 -6.69
C ARG A 117 9.65 -5.90 -6.34
N GLN A 118 10.23 -6.39 -5.23
CA GLN A 118 10.05 -7.78 -4.83
C GLN A 118 8.57 -8.13 -4.60
N VAL A 119 7.79 -7.23 -4.02
CA VAL A 119 6.35 -7.44 -3.84
C VAL A 119 5.62 -7.35 -5.17
N ALA A 120 5.91 -6.36 -6.02
CA ALA A 120 5.29 -6.20 -7.33
C ALA A 120 5.52 -7.43 -8.23
N ASP A 121 6.72 -8.00 -8.19
CA ASP A 121 7.05 -9.22 -8.94
C ASP A 121 6.35 -10.48 -8.40
N ALA A 122 5.96 -10.48 -7.12
CA ALA A 122 5.38 -11.64 -6.44
C ALA A 122 3.85 -11.72 -6.52
N VAL A 123 3.16 -10.63 -6.90
CA VAL A 123 1.70 -10.57 -6.91
C VAL A 123 1.13 -10.17 -8.26
N PRO A 124 -0.02 -10.72 -8.70
CA PRO A 124 -0.69 -10.32 -9.93
C PRO A 124 -1.65 -9.14 -9.76
N VAL A 125 -1.69 -8.52 -8.60
CA VAL A 125 -2.60 -7.41 -8.26
C VAL A 125 -1.81 -6.11 -8.11
N PRO A 126 -2.43 -4.94 -8.31
CA PRO A 126 -1.76 -3.65 -8.15
C PRO A 126 -1.08 -3.47 -6.80
N VAL A 127 0.13 -2.91 -6.82
CA VAL A 127 0.91 -2.54 -5.64
C VAL A 127 0.98 -1.02 -5.52
N ILE A 128 0.61 -0.51 -4.35
CA ILE A 128 0.69 0.91 -4.00
C ILE A 128 1.90 1.09 -3.08
N ALA A 129 2.94 1.76 -3.56
CA ALA A 129 4.13 2.06 -2.75
C ALA A 129 3.85 3.20 -1.76
N SER A 130 4.27 3.03 -0.52
CA SER A 130 4.10 4.00 0.57
C SER A 130 5.34 4.08 1.47
N GLY A 131 5.58 5.28 2.02
CA GLY A 131 6.67 5.57 2.95
C GLY A 131 7.93 6.12 2.27
N GLY A 132 8.38 7.29 2.71
CA GLY A 132 9.67 7.88 2.33
C GLY A 132 9.65 8.99 1.29
N VAL A 133 8.51 9.37 0.75
CA VAL A 133 8.44 10.42 -0.27
C VAL A 133 8.87 11.78 0.28
N GLY A 134 9.86 12.39 -0.35
CA GLY A 134 10.35 13.74 -0.02
C GLY A 134 10.44 14.67 -1.21
N THR A 135 10.52 14.14 -2.44
CA THR A 135 10.58 14.90 -3.69
C THR A 135 9.63 14.32 -4.74
N LEU A 136 9.40 15.07 -5.82
CA LEU A 136 8.56 14.58 -6.93
C LEU A 136 9.26 13.46 -7.71
N ASP A 137 10.60 13.45 -7.77
CA ASP A 137 11.35 12.37 -8.42
C ASP A 137 11.12 11.03 -7.73
N HIS A 138 10.97 11.01 -6.39
CA HIS A 138 10.66 9.78 -5.68
C HIS A 138 9.34 9.13 -6.13
N LEU A 139 8.35 9.94 -6.59
CA LEU A 139 7.09 9.41 -7.13
C LEU A 139 7.34 8.67 -8.46
N VAL A 140 8.26 9.19 -9.28
CA VAL A 140 8.69 8.57 -10.55
C VAL A 140 9.44 7.27 -10.25
N ASP A 141 10.41 7.30 -9.33
CA ASP A 141 11.23 6.14 -8.96
C ASP A 141 10.37 4.98 -8.46
N GLY A 142 9.35 5.26 -7.65
CA GLY A 142 8.41 4.25 -7.16
C GLY A 142 7.70 3.48 -8.28
N ILE A 143 7.30 4.17 -9.34
CA ILE A 143 6.65 3.55 -10.51
C ILE A 143 7.69 2.87 -11.42
N VAL A 144 8.73 3.60 -11.83
CA VAL A 144 9.65 3.14 -12.87
C VAL A 144 10.62 2.09 -12.34
N GLU A 145 11.24 2.37 -11.18
CA GLU A 145 12.23 1.49 -10.58
C GLU A 145 11.62 0.47 -9.63
N GLY A 146 10.60 0.88 -8.86
CA GLY A 146 9.91 0.01 -7.92
C GLY A 146 8.87 -0.90 -8.55
N SER A 147 8.48 -0.68 -9.82
CA SER A 147 7.39 -1.38 -10.51
C SER A 147 6.03 -1.29 -9.77
N ALA A 148 5.83 -0.24 -8.99
CA ALA A 148 4.54 0.01 -8.37
C ALA A 148 3.51 0.50 -9.39
N ASP A 149 2.25 0.12 -9.22
CA ASP A 149 1.13 0.60 -10.05
C ASP A 149 0.61 1.95 -9.59
N ALA A 150 0.84 2.27 -8.32
CA ALA A 150 0.47 3.56 -7.73
C ALA A 150 1.45 3.94 -6.62
N VAL A 151 1.48 5.23 -6.28
CA VAL A 151 2.31 5.78 -5.20
C VAL A 151 1.46 6.61 -4.25
N LEU A 152 1.73 6.47 -2.94
CA LEU A 152 1.09 7.22 -1.88
C LEU A 152 2.11 8.13 -1.21
N ALA A 153 1.77 9.39 -1.07
CA ALA A 153 2.56 10.37 -0.33
C ALA A 153 1.65 11.15 0.62
N ALA A 154 2.14 11.44 1.81
CA ALA A 154 1.40 12.17 2.83
C ALA A 154 2.01 13.56 3.10
N SER A 155 3.21 13.61 3.67
CA SER A 155 3.81 14.84 4.20
C SER A 155 3.98 15.95 3.18
N ILE A 156 4.46 15.62 1.98
CA ILE A 156 4.71 16.61 0.92
C ILE A 156 3.43 17.35 0.49
N PHE A 157 2.28 16.68 0.54
CA PHE A 157 0.98 17.27 0.23
C PHE A 157 0.35 17.91 1.47
N HIS A 158 0.44 17.24 2.63
CA HIS A 158 -0.14 17.74 3.89
C HIS A 158 0.48 19.08 4.32
N PHE A 159 1.77 19.23 4.18
CA PHE A 159 2.49 20.48 4.51
C PHE A 159 2.56 21.48 3.35
N GLY A 160 1.96 21.16 2.20
CA GLY A 160 1.92 22.06 1.06
C GLY A 160 3.27 22.27 0.38
N GLU A 161 4.21 21.33 0.51
CA GLU A 161 5.51 21.40 -0.17
C GLU A 161 5.31 21.29 -1.68
N PHE A 162 4.35 20.47 -2.13
CA PHE A 162 3.93 20.34 -3.51
C PHE A 162 2.40 20.19 -3.59
N THR A 163 1.83 20.57 -4.73
CA THR A 163 0.44 20.31 -5.07
C THR A 163 0.28 18.96 -5.79
N ILE A 164 -0.92 18.40 -5.74
CA ILE A 164 -1.25 17.19 -6.53
C ILE A 164 -1.09 17.45 -8.04
N ALA A 165 -1.36 18.68 -8.51
CA ALA A 165 -1.21 19.03 -9.92
C ALA A 165 0.26 19.00 -10.35
N GLU A 166 1.16 19.61 -9.57
CA GLU A 166 2.62 19.58 -9.83
C GLU A 166 3.15 18.13 -9.83
N ALA A 167 2.73 17.30 -8.86
CA ALA A 167 3.15 15.91 -8.80
C ALA A 167 2.73 15.14 -10.06
N LYS A 168 1.47 15.29 -10.49
CA LYS A 168 0.97 14.62 -11.71
C LYS A 168 1.65 15.13 -12.97
N GLU A 169 1.89 16.44 -13.08
CA GLU A 169 2.60 17.01 -14.21
C GLU A 169 4.04 16.48 -14.28
N HIS A 170 4.73 16.40 -13.13
CA HIS A 170 6.08 15.86 -13.05
C HIS A 170 6.14 14.39 -13.50
N MET A 171 5.23 13.55 -12.99
CA MET A 171 5.12 12.15 -13.39
C MET A 171 4.78 12.00 -14.89
N ALA A 172 3.89 12.85 -15.42
CA ALA A 172 3.54 12.84 -16.84
C ALA A 172 4.73 13.21 -17.74
N ARG A 173 5.57 14.16 -17.34
CA ARG A 173 6.82 14.53 -18.06
C ARG A 173 7.81 13.35 -18.09
N ALA A 174 7.82 12.51 -17.08
CA ALA A 174 8.61 11.29 -17.03
C ALA A 174 7.99 10.13 -17.84
N GLY A 175 6.88 10.38 -18.57
CA GLY A 175 6.20 9.38 -19.41
C GLY A 175 5.23 8.47 -18.65
N ILE A 176 4.94 8.74 -17.38
CA ILE A 176 3.98 7.96 -16.59
C ILE A 176 2.57 8.43 -16.91
N ILE A 177 1.68 7.47 -17.20
CA ILE A 177 0.27 7.77 -17.46
C ILE A 177 -0.42 8.07 -16.13
N VAL A 178 -0.88 9.30 -15.95
CA VAL A 178 -1.60 9.74 -14.76
C VAL A 178 -2.95 10.33 -15.12
N ARG A 179 -3.95 10.16 -14.24
CA ARG A 179 -5.23 10.85 -14.40
C ARG A 179 -5.01 12.37 -14.27
N PRO A 180 -5.44 13.19 -15.27
CA PRO A 180 -5.27 14.65 -15.20
C PRO A 180 -5.81 15.23 -13.89
N ALA A 181 -5.13 16.25 -13.36
CA ALA A 181 -5.70 17.06 -12.30
C ALA A 181 -6.89 17.83 -12.88
N PHE A 182 -8.02 17.83 -12.19
CA PHE A 182 -9.14 18.69 -12.56
C PHE A 182 -8.74 20.13 -12.23
N SER A 183 -8.86 20.99 -13.24
CA SER A 183 -8.79 22.46 -13.09
C SER A 183 -10.05 22.97 -12.41
#